data_d333647e83985cc80f109ca3a264b24a
#
_entry.id   d333647e83985cc80f109ca3a264b24a
#
_cell.length_a   1.000
_cell.length_b   1.000
_cell.length_c   1.000
_cell.angle_alpha   90.00
_cell.angle_beta   90.00
_cell.angle_gamma   90.00
#
_symmetry.space_group_name_H-M   'P 1'
#
loop_
_entity.id
_entity.type
_entity.pdbx_description
1 polymer ?
#
loop_
_entity_poly.entity_id
_entity_poly.type
_entity_poly.pdbx_seq_one_letter_code
_entity_poly.pdbx_strand_id
1 'polypeptide(L)'
;MPDRLHFTDSDEANELIASDPLALLVGFVLDQQVTVQKAFSGPLALRERLGAFDAATLAEADLEPVFRERPAIHRFPGSMAGRVHDLAVHVRDHYDGEAARIWTDAADADELRANLAALPGFGEMKIKALSAVLAKRFGVEAAQDLVPWHPTLGDVDSAQALADYQAAKRVHKAEWTKAKAPS
;
A
#
# COMPACT_ATOMS: atom_id res chain seq x y z
N MET A 1 2.99 -13.49 10.48
CA MET A 1 2.53 -13.03 9.13
C MET A 1 1.08 -13.42 8.94
N PRO A 2 0.19 -12.52 8.57
CA PRO A 2 -1.19 -12.89 8.26
C PRO A 2 -1.25 -13.69 6.95
N ASP A 3 -2.19 -14.60 6.86
CA ASP A 3 -2.40 -15.36 5.62
C ASP A 3 -3.06 -14.50 4.55
N ARG A 4 -3.84 -13.52 4.99
CA ARG A 4 -4.53 -12.56 4.11
C ARG A 4 -4.77 -11.24 4.83
N LEU A 5 -4.94 -10.19 4.07
CA LEU A 5 -5.53 -8.94 4.54
C LEU A 5 -6.99 -8.90 4.07
N HIS A 6 -7.76 -7.94 4.58
CA HIS A 6 -9.20 -7.86 4.28
C HIS A 6 -9.54 -6.52 3.63
N PHE A 7 -8.76 -6.14 2.62
CA PHE A 7 -8.88 -4.83 1.96
C PHE A 7 -9.67 -4.90 0.66
N THR A 8 -10.01 -6.10 0.19
CA THR A 8 -10.74 -6.29 -1.06
C THR A 8 -11.85 -7.34 -0.89
N ASP A 9 -12.69 -7.47 -1.92
CA ASP A 9 -13.72 -8.51 -1.99
C ASP A 9 -13.19 -9.82 -2.59
N SER A 10 -11.91 -9.88 -2.96
CA SER A 10 -11.26 -11.04 -3.56
C SER A 10 -10.30 -11.69 -2.58
N ASP A 11 -10.54 -12.96 -2.25
CA ASP A 11 -9.63 -13.73 -1.39
C ASP A 11 -8.22 -13.79 -1.98
N GLU A 12 -8.11 -14.02 -3.29
CA GLU A 12 -6.81 -14.08 -3.97
C GLU A 12 -6.06 -12.76 -3.89
N ALA A 13 -6.75 -11.63 -4.09
CA ALA A 13 -6.13 -10.32 -3.93
C ALA A 13 -5.70 -10.07 -2.49
N ASN A 14 -6.51 -10.46 -1.50
CA ASN A 14 -6.21 -10.33 -0.08
C ASN A 14 -5.00 -11.18 0.33
N GLU A 15 -4.86 -12.37 -0.23
CA GLU A 15 -3.71 -13.24 0.00
C GLU A 15 -2.45 -12.67 -0.64
N LEU A 16 -2.55 -12.12 -1.85
CA LEU A 16 -1.41 -11.54 -2.55
C LEU A 16 -0.80 -10.37 -1.79
N ILE A 17 -1.62 -9.43 -1.34
CA ILE A 17 -1.11 -8.25 -0.60
C ILE A 17 -0.58 -8.62 0.80
N ALA A 18 -0.98 -9.75 1.34
CA ALA A 18 -0.44 -10.25 2.62
C ALA A 18 0.89 -10.97 2.44
N SER A 19 1.08 -11.66 1.32
CA SER A 19 2.25 -12.51 1.07
C SER A 19 3.36 -11.81 0.29
N ASP A 20 3.04 -10.78 -0.47
CA ASP A 20 4.00 -10.05 -1.31
C ASP A 20 4.12 -8.59 -0.86
N PRO A 21 5.25 -8.22 -0.23
CA PRO A 21 5.47 -6.84 0.23
C PRO A 21 5.37 -5.79 -0.88
N LEU A 22 5.82 -6.11 -2.09
CA LEU A 22 5.69 -5.18 -3.22
C LEU A 22 4.24 -4.97 -3.60
N ALA A 23 3.42 -6.04 -3.57
CA ALA A 23 1.99 -5.93 -3.83
C ALA A 23 1.30 -5.02 -2.80
N LEU A 24 1.67 -5.14 -1.53
CA LEU A 24 1.15 -4.26 -0.49
C LEU A 24 1.50 -2.79 -0.79
N LEU A 25 2.75 -2.51 -1.13
CA LEU A 25 3.18 -1.15 -1.46
C LEU A 25 2.46 -0.59 -2.70
N VAL A 26 2.29 -1.39 -3.73
CA VAL A 26 1.54 -0.99 -4.93
C VAL A 26 0.09 -0.67 -4.58
N GLY A 27 -0.55 -1.47 -3.73
CA GLY A 27 -1.90 -1.17 -3.24
C GLY A 27 -1.99 0.19 -2.58
N PHE A 28 -1.01 0.54 -1.74
CA PHE A 28 -0.94 1.86 -1.11
C PHE A 28 -0.71 3.00 -2.11
N VAL A 29 0.12 2.78 -3.13
CA VAL A 29 0.30 3.78 -4.22
C VAL A 29 -1.02 4.06 -4.91
N LEU A 30 -1.81 3.01 -5.17
CA LEU A 30 -3.09 3.12 -5.88
C LEU A 30 -4.22 3.66 -4.99
N ASP A 31 -4.04 3.67 -3.67
CA ASP A 31 -5.09 4.07 -2.72
C ASP A 31 -5.26 5.59 -2.67
N GLN A 32 -5.71 6.15 -3.76
CA GLN A 32 -6.06 7.57 -3.84
C GLN A 32 -7.18 7.79 -4.85
N GLN A 33 -8.22 8.47 -4.40
CA GLN A 33 -9.40 8.83 -5.22
C GLN A 33 -10.13 7.63 -5.83
N VAL A 34 -9.94 6.46 -5.25
CA VAL A 34 -10.68 5.23 -5.55
C VAL A 34 -10.99 4.53 -4.23
N THR A 35 -11.84 3.52 -4.26
CA THR A 35 -12.10 2.74 -3.05
C THR A 35 -10.88 1.91 -2.63
N VAL A 36 -10.80 1.56 -1.36
CA VAL A 36 -9.74 0.66 -0.85
C VAL A 36 -9.78 -0.66 -1.63
N GLN A 37 -10.97 -1.20 -1.86
CA GLN A 37 -11.14 -2.44 -2.60
C GLN A 37 -10.56 -2.35 -4.02
N LYS A 38 -10.80 -1.26 -4.71
CA LYS A 38 -10.26 -1.03 -6.06
C LYS A 38 -8.75 -0.93 -6.04
N ALA A 39 -8.21 -0.13 -5.12
CA ALA A 39 -6.75 0.09 -5.01
C ALA A 39 -6.00 -1.22 -4.75
N PHE A 40 -6.43 -1.98 -3.75
CA PHE A 40 -5.73 -3.19 -3.32
C PHE A 40 -6.04 -4.43 -4.17
N SER A 41 -6.96 -4.31 -5.13
CA SER A 41 -7.17 -5.30 -6.20
C SER A 41 -6.22 -5.08 -7.39
N GLY A 42 -5.59 -3.91 -7.46
CA GLY A 42 -4.67 -3.56 -8.55
C GLY A 42 -3.49 -4.51 -8.72
N PRO A 43 -2.79 -4.88 -7.64
CA PRO A 43 -1.66 -5.82 -7.75
C PRO A 43 -2.01 -7.16 -8.40
N LEU A 44 -3.15 -7.74 -8.05
CA LEU A 44 -3.60 -8.99 -8.67
C LEU A 44 -3.86 -8.80 -10.17
N ALA A 45 -4.54 -7.72 -10.55
CA ALA A 45 -4.78 -7.41 -11.96
C ALA A 45 -3.47 -7.24 -12.73
N LEU A 46 -2.48 -6.56 -12.15
CA LEU A 46 -1.14 -6.41 -12.76
C LEU A 46 -0.47 -7.76 -12.96
N ARG A 47 -0.47 -8.60 -11.93
CA ARG A 47 0.12 -9.94 -12.01
C ARG A 47 -0.52 -10.78 -13.11
N GLU A 48 -1.83 -10.78 -13.20
CA GLU A 48 -2.57 -11.54 -14.21
C GLU A 48 -2.28 -11.04 -15.63
N ARG A 49 -2.20 -9.73 -15.82
CA ARG A 49 -1.98 -9.11 -17.13
C ARG A 49 -0.53 -9.20 -17.60
N LEU A 50 0.43 -9.17 -16.67
CA LEU A 50 1.86 -9.24 -16.99
C LEU A 50 2.42 -10.67 -16.98
N GLY A 51 1.73 -11.60 -16.31
CA GLY A 51 2.21 -12.97 -16.12
C GLY A 51 3.28 -13.12 -15.05
N ALA A 52 3.70 -12.04 -14.41
CA ALA A 52 4.66 -12.01 -13.30
C ALA A 52 4.42 -10.74 -12.47
N PHE A 53 4.90 -10.75 -11.24
CA PHE A 53 4.81 -9.58 -10.36
C PHE A 53 6.07 -9.49 -9.50
N ASP A 54 6.99 -8.64 -9.91
CA ASP A 54 8.22 -8.32 -9.20
C ASP A 54 8.73 -6.94 -9.63
N ALA A 55 9.69 -6.40 -8.88
CA ALA A 55 10.18 -5.05 -9.13
C ALA A 55 10.80 -4.89 -10.51
N ALA A 56 11.56 -5.87 -10.98
CA ALA A 56 12.18 -5.82 -12.31
C ALA A 56 11.13 -5.81 -13.41
N THR A 57 10.13 -6.69 -13.34
CA THR A 57 9.03 -6.74 -14.31
C THR A 57 8.28 -5.42 -14.38
N LEU A 58 7.92 -4.86 -13.22
CA LEU A 58 7.18 -3.58 -13.15
C LEU A 58 8.02 -2.39 -13.61
N ALA A 59 9.34 -2.44 -13.38
CA ALA A 59 10.25 -1.38 -13.82
C ALA A 59 10.52 -1.40 -15.33
N GLU A 60 10.49 -2.57 -15.95
CA GLU A 60 10.84 -2.74 -17.37
C GLU A 60 9.63 -2.72 -18.30
N ALA A 61 8.43 -3.09 -17.81
CA ALA A 61 7.23 -3.14 -18.63
C ALA A 61 6.69 -1.75 -18.93
N ASP A 62 6.05 -1.61 -20.10
CA ASP A 62 5.23 -0.44 -20.40
C ASP A 62 3.88 -0.63 -19.70
N LEU A 63 3.71 0.00 -18.54
CA LEU A 63 2.54 -0.22 -17.68
C LEU A 63 1.29 0.54 -18.12
N GLU A 64 1.42 1.61 -18.89
CA GLU A 64 0.25 2.43 -19.24
C GLU A 64 -0.82 1.65 -19.99
N PRO A 65 -0.50 0.88 -21.07
CA PRO A 65 -1.52 0.05 -21.73
C PRO A 65 -2.08 -1.02 -20.80
N VAL A 66 -1.29 -1.57 -19.89
CA VAL A 66 -1.72 -2.57 -18.90
C VAL A 66 -2.76 -1.97 -17.95
N PHE A 67 -2.52 -0.74 -17.48
CA PHE A 67 -3.46 -0.02 -16.61
C PHE A 67 -4.75 0.37 -17.33
N ARG A 68 -4.67 0.68 -18.62
CA ARG A 68 -5.82 1.10 -19.43
C ARG A 68 -6.67 -0.04 -19.94
N GLU A 69 -6.13 -1.25 -20.00
CA GLU A 69 -6.91 -2.42 -20.42
C GLU A 69 -8.17 -2.56 -19.57
N ARG A 70 -9.32 -2.73 -20.20
CA ARG A 70 -10.60 -2.77 -19.50
C ARG A 70 -10.85 -4.12 -18.82
N PRO A 71 -11.35 -4.11 -17.59
CA PRO A 71 -11.62 -2.93 -16.75
C PRO A 71 -10.32 -2.27 -16.29
N ALA A 72 -10.23 -0.94 -16.40
CA ALA A 72 -9.02 -0.20 -16.04
C ALA A 72 -8.65 -0.44 -14.58
N ILE A 73 -7.36 -0.56 -14.32
CA ILE A 73 -6.86 -0.82 -12.96
C ILE A 73 -7.15 0.36 -12.03
N HIS A 74 -7.15 1.59 -12.57
CA HIS A 74 -7.37 2.80 -11.79
C HIS A 74 -8.09 3.85 -12.64
N ARG A 75 -8.82 4.77 -11.96
CA ARG A 75 -9.51 5.87 -12.68
C ARG A 75 -8.52 6.84 -13.34
N PHE A 76 -7.26 6.88 -12.89
CA PHE A 76 -6.18 7.67 -13.48
C PHE A 76 -5.06 6.76 -13.97
N PRO A 77 -5.30 5.97 -15.04
CA PRO A 77 -4.40 4.88 -15.40
C PRO A 77 -2.99 5.34 -15.79
N GLY A 78 -2.86 6.41 -16.56
CA GLY A 78 -1.54 6.91 -16.96
C GLY A 78 -0.71 7.41 -15.79
N SER A 79 -1.32 8.19 -14.90
CA SER A 79 -0.65 8.72 -13.70
C SER A 79 -0.22 7.60 -12.76
N MET A 80 -1.10 6.63 -12.52
CA MET A 80 -0.80 5.53 -11.61
C MET A 80 0.21 4.54 -12.19
N ALA A 81 0.17 4.30 -13.49
CA ALA A 81 1.22 3.52 -14.16
C ALA A 81 2.61 4.10 -13.93
N GLY A 82 2.75 5.41 -14.07
CA GLY A 82 4.01 6.12 -13.79
C GLY A 82 4.45 5.98 -12.33
N ARG A 83 3.53 6.10 -11.39
CA ARG A 83 3.85 5.97 -9.96
C ARG A 83 4.25 4.57 -9.57
N VAL A 84 3.58 3.55 -10.10
CA VAL A 84 3.96 2.15 -9.85
C VAL A 84 5.32 1.84 -10.47
N HIS A 85 5.58 2.34 -11.68
CA HIS A 85 6.89 2.24 -12.31
C HIS A 85 7.99 2.84 -11.43
N ASP A 86 7.80 4.06 -10.94
CA ASP A 86 8.79 4.74 -10.10
C ASP A 86 9.05 4.00 -8.79
N LEU A 87 7.99 3.48 -8.16
CA LEU A 87 8.14 2.63 -6.98
C LEU A 87 8.97 1.38 -7.27
N ALA A 88 8.67 0.69 -8.37
CA ALA A 88 9.38 -0.53 -8.76
C ALA A 88 10.86 -0.26 -9.04
N VAL A 89 11.18 0.83 -9.72
CA VAL A 89 12.56 1.27 -9.95
C VAL A 89 13.28 1.51 -8.62
N HIS A 90 12.64 2.21 -7.70
CA HIS A 90 13.20 2.48 -6.38
C HIS A 90 13.50 1.19 -5.61
N VAL A 91 12.56 0.26 -5.57
CA VAL A 91 12.73 -1.04 -4.87
C VAL A 91 13.84 -1.86 -5.53
N ARG A 92 13.86 -1.91 -6.86
CA ARG A 92 14.90 -2.62 -7.60
C ARG A 92 16.29 -2.06 -7.28
N ASP A 93 16.43 -0.73 -7.33
CA ASP A 93 17.74 -0.08 -7.26
C ASP A 93 18.28 0.06 -5.82
N HIS A 94 17.40 0.20 -4.82
CA HIS A 94 17.80 0.42 -3.43
C HIS A 94 17.68 -0.82 -2.54
N TYR A 95 16.89 -1.81 -2.93
CA TYR A 95 16.61 -2.99 -2.11
C TYR A 95 16.79 -4.31 -2.87
N ASP A 96 17.47 -4.29 -4.02
CA ASP A 96 17.69 -5.47 -4.88
C ASP A 96 16.38 -6.19 -5.25
N GLY A 97 15.30 -5.44 -5.37
CA GLY A 97 13.97 -5.97 -5.67
C GLY A 97 13.21 -6.54 -4.48
N GLU A 98 13.81 -6.54 -3.27
CA GLU A 98 13.20 -7.10 -2.06
C GLU A 98 12.52 -6.01 -1.23
N ALA A 99 11.25 -5.75 -1.51
CA ALA A 99 10.50 -4.66 -0.86
C ALA A 99 10.42 -4.80 0.66
N ALA A 100 10.39 -6.02 1.21
CA ALA A 100 10.34 -6.23 2.66
C ALA A 100 11.53 -5.59 3.39
N ARG A 101 12.68 -5.47 2.72
CA ARG A 101 13.88 -4.89 3.33
C ARG A 101 13.72 -3.43 3.75
N ILE A 102 12.74 -2.74 3.19
CA ILE A 102 12.40 -1.37 3.59
C ILE A 102 12.14 -1.31 5.10
N TRP A 103 11.47 -2.31 5.64
CA TRP A 103 11.16 -2.37 7.08
C TRP A 103 11.95 -3.42 7.85
N THR A 104 12.35 -4.53 7.23
CA THR A 104 13.11 -5.56 7.94
C THR A 104 14.53 -5.13 8.26
N ASP A 105 15.14 -4.27 7.44
CA ASP A 105 16.48 -3.74 7.64
C ASP A 105 16.49 -2.46 8.50
N ALA A 106 15.34 -1.85 8.78
CA ALA A 106 15.25 -0.64 9.58
C ALA A 106 15.57 -0.95 11.06
N ALA A 107 16.52 -0.23 11.62
CA ALA A 107 16.96 -0.44 13.01
C ALA A 107 15.94 0.06 14.04
N ASP A 108 15.21 1.11 13.70
CA ASP A 108 14.25 1.76 14.60
C ASP A 108 13.15 2.50 13.81
N ALA A 109 12.26 3.14 14.55
CA ALA A 109 11.13 3.87 13.96
C ALA A 109 11.59 5.05 13.09
N ASP A 110 12.64 5.76 13.48
CA ASP A 110 13.13 6.91 12.72
C ASP A 110 13.70 6.47 11.38
N GLU A 111 14.47 5.40 11.35
CA GLU A 111 15.00 4.83 10.12
C GLU A 111 13.86 4.29 9.23
N LEU A 112 12.91 3.57 9.80
CA LEU A 112 11.75 3.10 9.06
C LEU A 112 10.97 4.27 8.44
N ARG A 113 10.71 5.32 9.23
CA ARG A 113 10.03 6.50 8.72
C ARG A 113 10.79 7.14 7.56
N ALA A 114 12.10 7.26 7.66
CA ALA A 114 12.94 7.79 6.60
C ALA A 114 12.88 6.93 5.33
N ASN A 115 12.93 5.61 5.49
CA ASN A 115 12.83 4.67 4.37
C ASN A 115 11.47 4.78 3.67
N LEU A 116 10.38 4.90 4.42
CA LEU A 116 9.05 5.06 3.85
C LEU A 116 8.89 6.42 3.17
N ALA A 117 9.44 7.48 3.74
CA ALA A 117 9.37 8.82 3.16
C ALA A 117 10.16 8.93 1.85
N ALA A 118 11.18 8.10 1.66
CA ALA A 118 11.95 8.04 0.43
C ALA A 118 11.22 7.34 -0.72
N LEU A 119 10.15 6.59 -0.44
CA LEU A 119 9.40 5.88 -1.47
C LEU A 119 8.64 6.87 -2.36
N PRO A 120 8.73 6.73 -3.70
CA PRO A 120 7.98 7.60 -4.60
C PRO A 120 6.48 7.52 -4.33
N GLY A 121 5.84 8.67 -4.16
CA GLY A 121 4.39 8.75 -3.95
C GLY A 121 3.91 8.52 -2.52
N PHE A 122 4.80 8.36 -1.55
CA PHE A 122 4.45 8.16 -0.14
C PHE A 122 4.56 9.46 0.66
N GLY A 123 3.43 10.11 0.89
CA GLY A 123 3.32 11.25 1.80
C GLY A 123 2.96 10.80 3.21
N GLU A 124 2.80 11.75 4.10
CA GLU A 124 2.58 11.53 5.54
C GLU A 124 1.38 10.60 5.83
N MET A 125 0.27 10.76 5.10
CA MET A 125 -0.92 9.93 5.30
C MET A 125 -0.65 8.45 4.98
N LYS A 126 0.03 8.18 3.87
CA LYS A 126 0.38 6.81 3.48
C LYS A 126 1.39 6.19 4.42
N ILE A 127 2.36 6.97 4.88
CA ILE A 127 3.35 6.50 5.85
C ILE A 127 2.66 6.05 7.13
N LYS A 128 1.73 6.84 7.65
CA LYS A 128 0.96 6.49 8.86
C LYS A 128 0.12 5.25 8.66
N ALA A 129 -0.61 5.16 7.56
CA ALA A 129 -1.47 4.01 7.26
C ALA A 129 -0.65 2.73 7.06
N LEU A 130 0.41 2.79 6.28
CA LEU A 130 1.29 1.64 6.07
C LEU A 130 1.99 1.23 7.37
N SER A 131 2.48 2.17 8.15
CA SER A 131 3.10 1.88 9.44
C SER A 131 2.14 1.16 10.39
N ALA A 132 0.87 1.57 10.41
CA ALA A 132 -0.14 0.90 11.23
C ALA A 132 -0.41 -0.54 10.75
N VAL A 133 -0.45 -0.77 9.44
CA VAL A 133 -0.59 -2.11 8.87
C VAL A 133 0.61 -2.97 9.23
N LEU A 134 1.82 -2.45 9.03
CA LEU A 134 3.06 -3.17 9.37
C LEU A 134 3.12 -3.54 10.85
N ALA A 135 2.77 -2.60 11.73
CA ALA A 135 2.79 -2.83 13.18
C ALA A 135 1.71 -3.85 13.61
N LYS A 136 0.47 -3.64 13.17
CA LYS A 136 -0.69 -4.37 13.69
C LYS A 136 -0.95 -5.69 12.98
N ARG A 137 -0.71 -5.75 11.67
CA ARG A 137 -0.97 -6.97 10.89
C ARG A 137 0.27 -7.83 10.70
N PHE A 138 1.45 -7.21 10.56
CA PHE A 138 2.71 -7.92 10.30
C PHE A 138 3.64 -7.99 11.50
N GLY A 139 3.33 -7.33 12.61
CA GLY A 139 4.14 -7.37 13.82
C GLY A 139 5.51 -6.73 13.68
N VAL A 140 5.67 -5.77 12.76
CA VAL A 140 6.93 -5.06 12.57
C VAL A 140 7.18 -4.14 13.77
N GLU A 141 8.21 -4.45 14.55
CA GLU A 141 8.50 -3.74 15.81
C GLU A 141 8.84 -2.26 15.56
N ALA A 142 9.67 -1.97 14.57
CA ALA A 142 10.05 -0.59 14.24
C ALA A 142 8.86 0.30 13.86
N ALA A 143 7.73 -0.29 13.46
CA ALA A 143 6.53 0.45 13.08
C ALA A 143 5.62 0.81 14.26
N GLN A 144 5.82 0.22 15.43
CA GLN A 144 4.92 0.40 16.58
C GLN A 144 4.79 1.87 17.00
N ASP A 145 5.90 2.60 17.04
CA ASP A 145 5.93 4.01 17.44
C ASP A 145 5.39 4.95 16.35
N LEU A 146 5.14 4.45 15.15
CA LEU A 146 4.62 5.24 14.03
C LEU A 146 3.10 5.12 13.86
N VAL A 147 2.45 4.28 14.66
CA VAL A 147 1.00 4.08 14.59
C VAL A 147 0.27 5.34 15.05
N PRO A 148 -0.63 5.91 14.22
CA PRO A 148 -1.36 7.10 14.63
C PRO A 148 -2.45 6.79 15.65
N TRP A 149 -2.93 7.81 16.34
CA TRP A 149 -3.97 7.67 17.35
C TRP A 149 -5.36 7.32 16.78
N HIS A 150 -5.62 7.70 15.53
CA HIS A 150 -6.92 7.46 14.88
C HIS A 150 -6.96 6.10 14.17
N PRO A 151 -8.16 5.58 13.85
CA PRO A 151 -8.27 4.34 13.10
C PRO A 151 -7.62 4.42 11.72
N THR A 152 -7.03 3.31 11.29
CA THR A 152 -6.38 3.15 9.99
C THR A 152 -6.69 1.77 9.40
N LEU A 153 -6.20 1.51 8.20
CA LEU A 153 -6.26 0.18 7.60
C LEU A 153 -5.58 -0.90 8.47
N GLY A 154 -4.68 -0.52 9.38
CA GLY A 154 -4.08 -1.43 10.35
C GLY A 154 -5.09 -2.09 11.30
N ASP A 155 -6.25 -1.46 11.48
CA ASP A 155 -7.32 -1.97 12.34
C ASP A 155 -8.30 -2.90 11.60
N VAL A 156 -8.12 -3.09 10.31
CA VAL A 156 -9.00 -3.88 9.46
C VAL A 156 -8.54 -5.34 9.46
N ASP A 157 -9.29 -6.18 10.17
CA ASP A 157 -9.02 -7.61 10.34
C ASP A 157 -10.13 -8.50 9.77
N SER A 158 -11.15 -7.90 9.14
CA SER A 158 -12.28 -8.59 8.55
C SER A 158 -12.99 -7.70 7.51
N ALA A 159 -13.85 -8.30 6.69
CA ALA A 159 -14.66 -7.54 5.74
C ALA A 159 -15.58 -6.54 6.47
N GLN A 160 -16.13 -6.94 7.62
CA GLN A 160 -16.96 -6.04 8.43
C GLN A 160 -16.13 -4.88 8.98
N ALA A 161 -14.91 -5.14 9.46
CA ALA A 161 -14.01 -4.09 9.94
C ALA A 161 -13.67 -3.08 8.84
N LEU A 162 -13.51 -3.53 7.60
CA LEU A 162 -13.29 -2.62 6.46
C LEU A 162 -14.50 -1.72 6.25
N ALA A 163 -15.70 -2.28 6.24
CA ALA A 163 -16.92 -1.50 6.08
C ALA A 163 -17.09 -0.46 7.20
N ASP A 164 -16.81 -0.87 8.43
CA ASP A 164 -16.88 0.02 9.61
C ASP A 164 -15.84 1.14 9.53
N TYR A 165 -14.60 0.81 9.12
CA TYR A 165 -13.54 1.79 8.91
C TYR A 165 -13.91 2.81 7.84
N GLN A 166 -14.44 2.36 6.71
CA GLN A 166 -14.85 3.25 5.61
C GLN A 166 -16.00 4.16 6.03
N ALA A 167 -16.97 3.65 6.79
CA ALA A 167 -18.07 4.45 7.33
C ALA A 167 -17.56 5.51 8.31
N ALA A 168 -16.70 5.11 9.25
CA ALA A 168 -16.11 6.03 10.23
C ALA A 168 -15.25 7.11 9.56
N LYS A 169 -14.48 6.73 8.54
CA LYS A 169 -13.64 7.67 7.79
C LYS A 169 -14.47 8.76 7.09
N ARG A 170 -15.62 8.40 6.52
CA ARG A 170 -16.52 9.37 5.90
C ARG A 170 -17.05 10.40 6.91
N VAL A 171 -17.36 9.95 8.12
CA VAL A 171 -17.91 10.81 9.19
C VAL A 171 -16.81 11.67 9.83
N HIS A 172 -15.63 11.11 10.07
CA HIS A 172 -14.58 11.73 10.90
C HIS A 172 -13.37 12.25 10.11
N LYS A 173 -13.44 12.28 8.79
CA LYS A 173 -12.33 12.68 7.93
C LYS A 173 -11.75 14.05 8.31
N ALA A 174 -12.61 15.02 8.59
CA ALA A 174 -12.17 16.38 8.96
C ALA A 174 -11.42 16.41 10.29
N GLU A 175 -11.86 15.63 11.29
CA GLU A 175 -11.20 15.52 12.59
C GLU A 175 -9.83 14.87 12.47
N TRP A 176 -9.74 13.80 11.70
CA TRP A 176 -8.47 13.10 11.49
C TRP A 176 -7.46 13.97 10.74
N THR A 177 -7.92 14.78 9.80
CA THR A 177 -7.08 15.72 9.08
C THR A 177 -6.56 16.84 10.01
N LYS A 178 -7.42 17.37 10.88
CA LYS A 178 -7.04 18.40 11.87
C LYS A 178 -5.99 17.89 12.85
N ALA A 179 -6.18 16.67 13.36
CA ALA A 179 -5.25 16.06 14.31
C ALA A 179 -3.85 15.84 13.71
N LYS A 180 -3.75 15.86 12.40
CA LYS A 180 -2.49 15.71 11.67
C LYS A 180 -1.72 17.03 11.55
N ALA A 181 -2.41 18.16 11.59
CA ALA A 181 -1.77 19.47 11.44
C ALA A 181 -0.85 19.76 12.63
N PRO A 182 0.39 20.22 12.43
CA PRO A 182 1.23 20.66 13.53
C PRO A 182 0.60 21.88 14.21
N SER A 183 0.55 21.84 15.52
CA SER A 183 0.10 22.98 16.31
C SER A 183 1.14 24.10 16.34
#